data_a7a2823aca6265a5876d09833f62df57
#
_entry.id   a7a2823aca6265a5876d09833f62df57
#
_cell.length_a   1.000
_cell.length_b   1.000
_cell.length_c   1.000
_cell.angle_alpha   90.00
_cell.angle_beta   90.00
_cell.angle_gamma   90.00
#
_symmetry.space_group_name_H-M   'P 1'
#
loop_
_entity.id
_entity.type
_entity.pdbx_description
1 polymer ?
#
loop_
_entity_poly.entity_id
_entity_poly.type
_entity_poly.pdbx_seq_one_letter_code
_entity_poly.pdbx_strand_id
1 'polypeptide(L)'
;MLNKALRTLQVETLLKMGIFIRDLHQNIEQLYSKQSNQIHDAKTTITVYRGQAMVKEDFENKIKQGGLISFNNFLSTSDDRKVAIRFIPKGLQSTDTNTFRVLFEMTINRSISSAPFARIHQLSYFKSENEILFSMNTVFRVQQIKQIQESGMTLWQVKLTFTSDNDDQQLNVLTQ
;
A
#
# COMPACT_ATOMS: atom_id res chain seq x y z
N MET A 1 -7.92 -4.13 -15.68
CA MET A 1 -7.58 -5.12 -16.72
C MET A 1 -7.28 -6.50 -16.15
N LEU A 2 -6.37 -6.68 -15.18
CA LEU A 2 -5.98 -7.98 -14.61
C LEU A 2 -7.18 -8.82 -14.15
N ASN A 3 -8.08 -8.24 -13.37
CA ASN A 3 -9.26 -8.96 -12.86
C ASN A 3 -10.22 -9.44 -13.97
N LYS A 4 -10.28 -8.73 -15.11
CA LYS A 4 -11.07 -9.16 -16.27
C LYS A 4 -10.38 -10.31 -16.98
N ALA A 5 -9.06 -10.24 -17.18
CA ALA A 5 -8.27 -11.29 -17.81
C ALA A 5 -8.31 -12.60 -17.00
N LEU A 6 -8.22 -12.51 -15.67
CA LEU A 6 -8.34 -13.66 -14.75
C LEU A 6 -9.72 -14.32 -14.85
N ARG A 7 -10.80 -13.54 -14.99
CA ARG A 7 -12.17 -14.07 -15.14
C ARG A 7 -12.42 -14.73 -16.49
N THR A 8 -11.76 -14.25 -17.56
CA THR A 8 -11.97 -14.75 -18.92
C THR A 8 -10.97 -15.83 -19.34
N LEU A 9 -10.02 -16.20 -18.44
CA LEU A 9 -8.95 -17.18 -18.70
C LEU A 9 -8.19 -16.94 -20.01
N GLN A 10 -7.98 -15.67 -20.37
CA GLN A 10 -7.19 -15.30 -21.55
C GLN A 10 -5.70 -15.56 -21.25
N VAL A 11 -5.25 -16.78 -21.51
CA VAL A 11 -3.90 -17.28 -21.18
C VAL A 11 -2.79 -16.35 -21.70
N GLU A 12 -2.92 -15.84 -22.92
CA GLU A 12 -1.94 -14.93 -23.50
C GLU A 12 -1.84 -13.61 -22.71
N THR A 13 -2.97 -13.05 -22.30
CA THR A 13 -3.00 -11.83 -21.46
C THR A 13 -2.39 -12.10 -20.09
N LEU A 14 -2.70 -13.25 -19.49
CA LEU A 14 -2.12 -13.64 -18.20
C LEU A 14 -0.59 -13.83 -18.28
N LEU A 15 -0.09 -14.44 -19.34
CA LEU A 15 1.36 -14.59 -19.56
C LEU A 15 2.06 -13.24 -19.74
N LYS A 16 1.50 -12.35 -20.59
CA LYS A 16 2.06 -10.99 -20.76
C LYS A 16 2.05 -10.20 -19.44
N MET A 17 0.99 -10.32 -18.67
CA MET A 17 0.91 -9.68 -17.36
C MET A 17 1.88 -10.29 -16.34
N GLY A 18 2.07 -11.60 -16.37
CA GLY A 18 3.06 -12.28 -15.53
C GLY A 18 4.49 -11.80 -15.78
N ILE A 19 4.86 -11.63 -17.05
CA ILE A 19 6.15 -11.06 -17.42
C ILE A 19 6.28 -9.61 -16.90
N PHE A 20 5.27 -8.77 -17.12
CA PHE A 20 5.26 -7.40 -16.65
C PHE A 20 5.36 -7.30 -15.12
N ILE A 21 4.60 -8.12 -14.40
CA ILE A 21 4.62 -8.17 -12.91
C ILE A 21 6.02 -8.53 -12.42
N ARG A 22 6.63 -9.57 -13.02
CA ARG A 22 7.98 -10.01 -12.68
C ARG A 22 9.01 -8.90 -12.93
N ASP A 23 8.95 -8.29 -14.09
CA ASP A 23 9.90 -7.25 -14.49
C ASP A 23 9.76 -6.00 -13.60
N LEU A 24 8.53 -5.63 -13.25
CA LEU A 24 8.28 -4.52 -12.31
C LEU A 24 8.81 -4.84 -10.91
N HIS A 25 8.59 -6.07 -10.42
CA HIS A 25 9.13 -6.52 -9.14
C HIS A 25 10.66 -6.44 -9.12
N GLN A 26 11.34 -6.97 -10.14
CA GLN A 26 12.79 -6.91 -10.26
C GLN A 26 13.32 -5.47 -10.32
N ASN A 27 12.64 -4.58 -11.02
CA ASN A 27 13.00 -3.15 -11.07
C ASN A 27 12.88 -2.49 -9.69
N ILE A 28 11.84 -2.79 -8.92
CA ILE A 28 11.67 -2.30 -7.54
C ILE A 28 12.81 -2.81 -6.65
N GLU A 29 13.18 -4.10 -6.74
CA GLU A 29 14.29 -4.68 -5.99
C GLU A 29 15.63 -3.99 -6.31
N GLN A 30 15.92 -3.78 -7.60
CA GLN A 30 17.13 -3.09 -8.02
C GLN A 30 17.20 -1.65 -7.52
N LEU A 31 16.08 -0.92 -7.60
CA LEU A 31 15.98 0.45 -7.09
C LEU A 31 16.11 0.48 -5.57
N TYR A 32 15.48 -0.46 -4.86
CA TYR A 32 15.61 -0.60 -3.42
C TYR A 32 17.07 -0.78 -3.00
N SER A 33 17.79 -1.72 -3.63
CA SER A 33 19.20 -1.98 -3.37
C SER A 33 20.09 -0.75 -3.63
N LYS A 34 19.87 -0.05 -4.74
CA LYS A 34 20.60 1.18 -5.07
C LYS A 34 20.33 2.31 -4.07
N GLN A 35 19.07 2.51 -3.71
CA GLN A 35 18.65 3.56 -2.78
C GLN A 35 19.10 3.27 -1.35
N SER A 36 19.09 2.01 -0.91
CA SER A 36 19.55 1.59 0.42
C SER A 36 21.04 1.85 0.60
N ASN A 37 21.85 1.63 -0.43
CA ASN A 37 23.30 1.84 -0.38
C ASN A 37 23.71 3.34 -0.36
N GLN A 38 22.84 4.23 -0.82
CA GLN A 38 23.12 5.67 -0.89
C GLN A 38 22.76 6.42 0.40
N ILE A 39 22.06 5.77 1.34
CA ILE A 39 21.52 6.42 2.53
C ILE A 39 22.34 6.03 3.75
N HIS A 40 23.55 6.61 3.87
CA HIS A 40 24.39 6.45 5.06
C HIS A 40 23.89 7.24 6.30
N ASP A 41 22.95 8.20 6.13
CA ASP A 41 22.59 9.16 7.19
C ASP A 41 21.08 9.40 7.37
N ALA A 42 20.21 8.58 6.79
CA ALA A 42 18.79 8.82 6.82
C ALA A 42 18.09 8.07 7.95
N LYS A 43 17.05 8.71 8.49
CA LYS A 43 16.13 8.12 9.46
C LYS A 43 15.86 6.66 9.12
N THR A 44 16.13 5.78 10.06
CA THR A 44 15.85 4.35 9.96
C THR A 44 14.37 4.07 9.69
N THR A 45 13.51 5.04 10.05
CA THR A 45 12.05 4.94 9.92
C THR A 45 11.50 6.03 9.00
N ILE A 46 10.66 5.64 8.05
CA ILE A 46 9.89 6.54 7.18
C ILE A 46 8.40 6.33 7.38
N THR A 47 7.62 7.37 7.13
CA THR A 47 6.15 7.30 7.12
C THR A 47 5.66 7.62 5.72
N VAL A 48 4.77 6.79 5.20
CA VAL A 48 4.11 6.97 3.90
C VAL A 48 2.61 6.87 4.05
N TYR A 49 1.90 7.41 3.07
CA TYR A 49 0.45 7.56 3.13
C TYR A 49 -0.20 7.05 1.86
N ARG A 50 -1.42 6.49 2.01
CA ARG A 50 -2.29 6.11 0.90
C ARG A 50 -3.73 6.44 1.23
N GLY A 51 -4.38 7.23 0.39
CA GLY A 51 -5.80 7.52 0.47
C GLY A 51 -6.59 6.67 -0.53
N GLN A 52 -7.71 6.12 -0.10
CA GLN A 52 -8.63 5.39 -0.98
C GLN A 52 -10.04 5.33 -0.41
N ALA A 53 -11.00 4.97 -1.28
CA ALA A 53 -12.31 4.52 -0.85
C ALA A 53 -12.30 3.01 -0.62
N MET A 54 -13.06 2.53 0.35
CA MET A 54 -13.18 1.11 0.68
C MET A 54 -14.63 0.80 1.04
N VAL A 55 -15.15 -0.33 0.53
CA VAL A 55 -16.48 -0.78 0.90
C VAL A 55 -16.52 -1.06 2.40
N LYS A 56 -17.59 -0.65 3.07
CA LYS A 56 -17.74 -0.78 4.53
C LYS A 56 -17.53 -2.22 5.01
N GLU A 57 -18.15 -3.19 4.34
CA GLU A 57 -18.03 -4.60 4.67
C GLU A 57 -16.57 -5.08 4.57
N ASP A 58 -15.86 -4.70 3.50
CA ASP A 58 -14.43 -5.02 3.35
C ASP A 58 -13.58 -4.38 4.45
N PHE A 59 -13.86 -3.12 4.80
CA PHE A 59 -13.16 -2.43 5.88
C PHE A 59 -13.38 -3.15 7.21
N GLU A 60 -14.64 -3.42 7.57
CA GLU A 60 -15.01 -4.08 8.83
C GLU A 60 -14.50 -5.52 8.93
N ASN A 61 -14.39 -6.24 7.81
CA ASN A 61 -13.89 -7.62 7.79
C ASN A 61 -12.38 -7.71 7.80
N LYS A 62 -11.68 -6.83 7.05
CA LYS A 62 -10.24 -6.92 6.79
C LYS A 62 -9.39 -6.06 7.73
N ILE A 63 -9.95 -4.95 8.26
CA ILE A 63 -9.19 -4.00 9.09
C ILE A 63 -9.55 -4.22 10.56
N LYS A 64 -8.69 -4.97 11.25
CA LYS A 64 -8.83 -5.26 12.69
C LYS A 64 -7.59 -4.78 13.43
N GLN A 65 -7.77 -4.05 14.53
CA GLN A 65 -6.63 -3.62 15.35
C GLN A 65 -5.84 -4.83 15.87
N GLY A 66 -4.52 -4.78 15.74
CA GLY A 66 -3.61 -5.89 16.05
C GLY A 66 -3.50 -6.95 14.95
N GLY A 67 -4.44 -6.97 13.97
CA GLY A 67 -4.43 -7.89 12.84
C GLY A 67 -3.39 -7.54 11.77
N LEU A 68 -3.24 -8.42 10.80
CA LEU A 68 -2.39 -8.22 9.64
C LEU A 68 -3.24 -7.90 8.41
N ILE A 69 -2.73 -7.02 7.55
CA ILE A 69 -3.32 -6.70 6.25
C ILE A 69 -2.27 -6.87 5.16
N SER A 70 -2.61 -7.61 4.11
CA SER A 70 -1.78 -7.78 2.92
C SER A 70 -2.34 -6.98 1.75
N PHE A 71 -1.44 -6.29 1.04
CA PHE A 71 -1.75 -5.64 -0.23
C PHE A 71 -1.25 -6.53 -1.38
N ASN A 72 -2.17 -7.25 -2.01
CA ASN A 72 -1.86 -8.23 -3.08
C ASN A 72 -1.56 -7.59 -4.45
N ASN A 73 -1.42 -6.28 -4.50
CA ASN A 73 -1.04 -5.50 -5.67
C ASN A 73 0.21 -4.67 -5.37
N PHE A 74 0.82 -4.11 -6.40
CA PHE A 74 1.81 -3.06 -6.20
C PHE A 74 1.15 -1.90 -5.48
N LEU A 75 1.70 -1.55 -4.31
CA LEU A 75 1.12 -0.55 -3.43
C LEU A 75 1.78 0.80 -3.68
N SER A 76 1.07 1.69 -4.37
CA SER A 76 1.49 3.08 -4.54
C SER A 76 1.13 3.90 -3.32
N THR A 77 2.12 4.63 -2.81
CA THR A 77 2.01 5.51 -1.63
C THR A 77 2.75 6.81 -1.88
N SER A 78 2.56 7.80 -1.01
CA SER A 78 3.32 9.06 -1.03
C SER A 78 3.88 9.36 0.35
N ASP A 79 5.04 10.00 0.43
CA ASP A 79 5.54 10.56 1.70
C ASP A 79 4.86 11.92 2.04
N ASP A 80 4.08 12.48 1.12
CA ASP A 80 3.24 13.64 1.38
C ASP A 80 1.79 13.23 1.69
N ARG A 81 1.37 13.42 2.95
CA ARG A 81 0.01 13.15 3.43
C ARG A 81 -1.04 13.88 2.60
N LYS A 82 -0.79 15.13 2.15
CA LYS A 82 -1.74 15.92 1.37
C LYS A 82 -1.96 15.31 -0.02
N VAL A 83 -0.92 14.72 -0.61
CA VAL A 83 -1.03 13.97 -1.86
C VAL A 83 -1.95 12.77 -1.68
N ALA A 84 -1.74 11.96 -0.65
CA ALA A 84 -2.57 10.80 -0.37
C ALA A 84 -4.06 11.18 -0.17
N ILE A 85 -4.34 12.26 0.55
CA ILE A 85 -5.73 12.74 0.78
C ILE A 85 -6.41 13.14 -0.53
N ARG A 86 -5.68 13.67 -1.51
CA ARG A 86 -6.25 14.04 -2.83
C ARG A 86 -6.78 12.84 -3.60
N PHE A 87 -6.25 11.65 -3.36
CA PHE A 87 -6.74 10.41 -3.98
C PHE A 87 -8.01 9.86 -3.32
N ILE A 88 -8.43 10.40 -2.17
CA ILE A 88 -9.70 10.03 -1.56
C ILE A 88 -10.84 10.71 -2.33
N PRO A 89 -11.83 9.94 -2.86
CA PRO A 89 -12.92 10.52 -3.62
C PRO A 89 -13.72 11.55 -2.80
N LYS A 90 -13.76 12.78 -3.28
CA LYS A 90 -14.52 13.86 -2.63
C LYS A 90 -16.03 13.76 -2.88
N GLY A 91 -16.43 13.17 -4.02
CA GLY A 91 -17.80 13.05 -4.47
C GLY A 91 -18.62 11.92 -3.84
N LEU A 92 -18.05 11.15 -2.91
CA LEU A 92 -18.84 10.23 -2.10
C LEU A 92 -19.81 11.06 -1.26
N GLN A 93 -21.09 11.01 -1.62
CA GLN A 93 -22.12 11.72 -0.86
C GLN A 93 -22.14 11.19 0.58
N SER A 94 -22.47 12.05 1.54
CA SER A 94 -22.66 11.64 2.94
C SER A 94 -23.81 10.62 3.11
N THR A 95 -24.60 10.43 2.06
CA THR A 95 -25.66 9.43 1.94
C THR A 95 -25.18 8.06 1.48
N ASP A 96 -23.94 7.93 0.96
CA ASP A 96 -23.37 6.62 0.64
C ASP A 96 -22.87 5.96 1.92
N THR A 97 -23.77 5.26 2.59
CA THR A 97 -23.52 4.55 3.85
C THR A 97 -22.66 3.29 3.68
N ASN A 98 -22.38 2.90 2.44
CA ASN A 98 -21.69 1.64 2.13
C ASN A 98 -20.20 1.81 1.79
N THR A 99 -19.68 3.03 1.76
CA THR A 99 -18.29 3.29 1.39
C THR A 99 -17.61 4.19 2.40
N PHE A 100 -16.45 3.76 2.92
CA PHE A 100 -15.61 4.54 3.82
C PHE A 100 -14.47 5.23 3.05
N ARG A 101 -14.17 6.46 3.46
CA ARG A 101 -12.93 7.14 3.10
C ARG A 101 -11.84 6.71 4.06
N VAL A 102 -10.76 6.13 3.54
CA VAL A 102 -9.69 5.56 4.37
C VAL A 102 -8.37 6.24 4.03
N LEU A 103 -7.65 6.66 5.06
CA LEU A 103 -6.28 7.10 4.98
C LEU A 103 -5.39 6.11 5.73
N PHE A 104 -4.59 5.35 5.01
CA PHE A 104 -3.54 4.54 5.58
C PHE A 104 -2.31 5.40 5.86
N GLU A 105 -1.81 5.35 7.09
CA GLU A 105 -0.55 5.93 7.54
C GLU A 105 0.39 4.78 7.92
N MET A 106 1.43 4.58 7.11
CA MET A 106 2.28 3.40 7.18
C MET A 106 3.67 3.77 7.65
N THR A 107 4.11 3.19 8.77
CA THR A 107 5.44 3.35 9.32
C THR A 107 6.32 2.19 8.90
N ILE A 108 7.45 2.48 8.26
CA ILE A 108 8.39 1.50 7.71
C ILE A 108 9.72 1.67 8.43
N ASN A 109 10.18 0.63 9.09
CA ASN A 109 11.55 0.54 9.57
C ASN A 109 12.40 -0.13 8.47
N ARG A 110 13.32 0.63 7.89
CA ARG A 110 14.17 0.17 6.78
C ARG A 110 15.13 -0.96 7.17
N SER A 111 15.46 -1.08 8.46
CA SER A 111 16.38 -2.10 8.96
C SER A 111 15.76 -3.50 9.03
N ILE A 112 14.42 -3.59 8.98
CA ILE A 112 13.67 -4.85 9.14
C ILE A 112 12.63 -5.04 8.03
N SER A 113 12.84 -4.43 6.87
CA SER A 113 11.89 -4.48 5.75
C SER A 113 11.84 -5.88 5.15
N SER A 114 10.64 -6.50 5.12
CA SER A 114 10.38 -7.83 4.58
C SER A 114 10.08 -7.83 3.07
N ALA A 115 9.78 -6.68 2.48
CA ALA A 115 9.50 -6.56 1.05
C ALA A 115 10.18 -5.33 0.44
N PRO A 116 10.62 -5.39 -0.83
CA PRO A 116 11.27 -4.27 -1.48
C PRO A 116 10.27 -3.15 -1.79
N PHE A 117 10.73 -1.91 -1.64
CA PHE A 117 10.03 -0.70 -2.03
C PHE A 117 11.01 0.33 -2.58
N ALA A 118 10.57 1.19 -3.46
CA ALA A 118 11.43 2.19 -4.08
C ALA A 118 10.72 3.53 -4.29
N ARG A 119 11.49 4.62 -4.19
CA ARG A 119 11.07 5.95 -4.65
C ARG A 119 11.14 5.98 -6.16
N ILE A 120 10.02 6.25 -6.81
CA ILE A 120 9.91 6.23 -8.28
C ILE A 120 9.63 7.60 -8.90
N HIS A 121 9.73 8.68 -8.10
CA HIS A 121 9.41 10.05 -8.54
C HIS A 121 10.16 10.49 -9.81
N GLN A 122 11.37 9.98 -10.06
CA GLN A 122 12.13 10.28 -11.27
C GLN A 122 11.64 9.53 -12.52
N LEU A 123 10.94 8.41 -12.31
CA LEU A 123 10.43 7.54 -13.36
C LEU A 123 8.92 7.76 -13.59
N SER A 124 8.24 8.38 -12.61
CA SER A 124 6.80 8.66 -12.69
C SER A 124 6.52 9.85 -13.63
N TYR A 125 5.41 9.77 -14.37
CA TYR A 125 4.88 10.86 -15.18
C TYR A 125 4.53 12.09 -14.32
N PHE A 126 4.08 11.87 -13.08
CA PHE A 126 3.74 12.90 -12.11
C PHE A 126 4.85 13.09 -11.06
N LYS A 127 5.88 13.84 -11.42
CA LYS A 127 7.05 14.09 -10.55
C LYS A 127 6.74 14.75 -9.19
N SER A 128 5.55 15.35 -9.05
CA SER A 128 5.13 16.06 -7.83
C SER A 128 4.52 15.14 -6.76
N GLU A 129 4.38 13.85 -7.00
CA GLU A 129 3.65 12.95 -6.09
C GLU A 129 4.53 12.28 -5.04
N ASN A 130 5.87 12.45 -5.12
CA ASN A 130 6.81 11.79 -4.19
C ASN A 130 6.47 10.31 -3.97
N GLU A 131 6.19 9.62 -5.08
CA GLU A 131 5.65 8.28 -5.07
C GLU A 131 6.68 7.26 -4.57
N ILE A 132 6.21 6.42 -3.65
CA ILE A 132 6.93 5.25 -3.15
C ILE A 132 6.08 4.01 -3.49
N LEU A 133 6.65 3.12 -4.28
CA LEU A 133 6.01 1.92 -4.76
C LEU A 133 6.55 0.70 -4.01
N PHE A 134 5.65 -0.06 -3.38
CA PHE A 134 5.97 -1.35 -2.77
C PHE A 134 5.67 -2.49 -3.72
N SER A 135 6.42 -3.55 -3.58
CA SER A 135 6.15 -4.80 -4.26
C SER A 135 4.82 -5.43 -3.84
N MET A 136 4.37 -6.40 -4.61
CA MET A 136 3.14 -7.16 -4.29
C MET A 136 3.30 -7.95 -2.99
N ASN A 137 2.17 -8.28 -2.38
CA ASN A 137 2.08 -9.07 -1.14
C ASN A 137 2.78 -8.42 0.05
N THR A 138 2.86 -7.09 0.06
CA THR A 138 3.41 -6.35 1.20
C THR A 138 2.45 -6.44 2.38
N VAL A 139 2.97 -6.81 3.56
CA VAL A 139 2.18 -7.05 4.77
C VAL A 139 2.45 -6.00 5.83
N PHE A 140 1.38 -5.55 6.47
CA PHE A 140 1.43 -4.58 7.56
C PHE A 140 0.63 -5.06 8.74
N ARG A 141 1.04 -4.69 9.96
CA ARG A 141 0.27 -4.85 11.18
C ARG A 141 -0.56 -3.60 11.46
N VAL A 142 -1.85 -3.79 11.73
CA VAL A 142 -2.78 -2.70 12.09
C VAL A 142 -2.53 -2.28 13.53
N GLN A 143 -2.04 -1.07 13.75
CA GLN A 143 -1.74 -0.53 15.07
C GLN A 143 -2.92 0.21 15.69
N GLN A 144 -3.54 1.09 14.92
CA GLN A 144 -4.63 1.94 15.39
C GLN A 144 -5.64 2.21 14.29
N ILE A 145 -6.90 2.24 14.66
CA ILE A 145 -8.01 2.63 13.80
C ILE A 145 -8.75 3.77 14.50
N LYS A 146 -8.91 4.91 13.85
CA LYS A 146 -9.70 6.01 14.40
C LYS A 146 -10.38 6.81 13.29
N GLN A 147 -11.53 7.39 13.61
CA GLN A 147 -12.20 8.35 12.76
C GLN A 147 -11.64 9.75 13.01
N ILE A 148 -11.35 10.50 11.95
CA ILE A 148 -10.83 11.86 12.02
C ILE A 148 -11.57 12.78 11.06
N GLN A 149 -11.48 14.09 11.35
CA GLN A 149 -11.93 15.14 10.45
C GLN A 149 -10.71 15.77 9.79
N GLU A 150 -10.62 15.71 8.48
CA GLU A 150 -9.52 16.32 7.73
C GLU A 150 -9.98 16.81 6.35
N SER A 151 -9.54 18.02 5.97
CA SER A 151 -9.90 18.63 4.68
C SER A 151 -11.41 18.71 4.44
N GLY A 152 -12.20 18.93 5.50
CA GLY A 152 -13.66 18.98 5.45
C GLY A 152 -14.35 17.63 5.24
N MET A 153 -13.63 16.53 5.40
CA MET A 153 -14.15 15.18 5.25
C MET A 153 -13.98 14.39 6.53
N THR A 154 -14.98 13.54 6.82
CA THR A 154 -14.83 12.47 7.81
C THR A 154 -14.15 11.29 7.13
N LEU A 155 -13.05 10.81 7.69
CA LEU A 155 -12.32 9.66 7.18
C LEU A 155 -11.78 8.75 8.29
N TRP A 156 -11.55 7.51 7.95
CA TRP A 156 -10.91 6.53 8.82
C TRP A 156 -9.40 6.57 8.62
N GLN A 157 -8.67 6.97 9.65
CA GLN A 157 -7.22 6.84 9.70
C GLN A 157 -6.86 5.47 10.26
N VAL A 158 -6.09 4.72 9.48
CA VAL A 158 -5.57 3.41 9.87
C VAL A 158 -4.05 3.49 9.94
N LYS A 159 -3.49 3.38 11.15
CA LYS A 159 -2.04 3.35 11.34
C LYS A 159 -1.54 1.93 11.18
N LEU A 160 -0.55 1.76 10.32
CA LEU A 160 0.05 0.50 9.97
C LEU A 160 1.55 0.51 10.27
N THR A 161 2.09 -0.61 10.69
CA THR A 161 3.55 -0.82 10.79
C THR A 161 3.94 -1.95 9.84
N PHE A 162 4.99 -1.73 9.07
CA PHE A 162 5.55 -2.72 8.18
C PHE A 162 6.02 -3.94 8.97
N THR A 163 5.70 -5.15 8.49
CA THR A 163 6.06 -6.39 9.19
C THR A 163 7.50 -6.79 8.95
N SER A 164 8.04 -7.62 9.84
CA SER A 164 9.29 -8.37 9.64
C SER A 164 8.99 -9.76 9.08
N ASP A 165 10.01 -10.45 8.59
CA ASP A 165 9.90 -11.82 8.07
C ASP A 165 9.30 -12.80 9.10
N ASN A 166 9.51 -12.56 10.39
CA ASN A 166 8.94 -13.38 11.46
C ASN A 166 7.42 -13.20 11.62
N ASP A 167 6.89 -12.01 11.29
CA ASP A 167 5.45 -11.76 11.31
C ASP A 167 4.75 -12.43 10.12
N ASP A 168 5.43 -12.54 8.98
CA ASP A 168 4.88 -13.17 7.77
C ASP A 168 4.68 -14.69 7.96
N GLN A 169 5.50 -15.35 8.79
CA GLN A 169 5.33 -16.76 9.12
C GLN A 169 4.03 -17.03 9.88
N GLN A 170 3.54 -16.09 10.68
CA GLN A 170 2.25 -16.20 11.39
C GLN A 170 1.05 -16.11 10.44
N LEU A 171 1.18 -15.42 9.31
CA LEU A 171 0.12 -15.34 8.30
C LEU A 171 -0.12 -16.69 7.62
N ASN A 172 0.95 -17.45 7.35
CA ASN A 172 0.87 -18.76 6.73
C ASN A 172 0.20 -19.83 7.63
N VAL A 173 0.19 -19.61 8.95
CA VAL A 173 -0.46 -20.53 9.91
C VAL A 173 -1.98 -20.25 10.02
N LEU A 174 -2.42 -19.03 9.69
CA LEU A 174 -3.83 -18.62 9.78
C LEU A 174 -4.62 -18.83 8.48
N THR A 175 -3.95 -19.20 7.39
CA THR A 175 -4.56 -19.45 6.06
C THR A 175 -4.66 -20.94 5.71
N GLN A 176 -4.35 -21.85 6.65
CA GLN A 176 -4.65 -23.30 6.57
C GLN A 176 -5.97 -23.58 7.35
#